data_0734f76c46cc9a6ff3a9f95f8f51a55e
#
_entry.id   0734f76c46cc9a6ff3a9f95f8f51a55e
#
_cell.length_a   1.000
_cell.length_b   1.000
_cell.length_c   1.000
_cell.angle_alpha   90.00
_cell.angle_beta   90.00
_cell.angle_gamma   90.00
#
_symmetry.space_group_name_H-M   'P 1'
#
loop_
_entity.id
_entity.type
_entity.pdbx_description
1 polymer ?
#
loop_
_entity_poly.entity_id
_entity_poly.type
_entity_poly.pdbx_seq_one_letter_code
_entity_poly.pdbx_strand_id
1 'polypeptide(L)'
;MRRFENHGVLITGAGRGIGEAVARRLAAEGARVLVTDVDGERASRAAESIDGAASLVCDVGDRVSVEAAVAYAVERFGSLDVLVNNAYSCTPDAPLFEDEPDDHWARDLDLTLTGAFRCARAALPHLVASGRGAIVSIGSVNGEQDFGNHAYSAAKAGLASLTRTLSGHAAPRGVRVNLVAPGTIHTETWRGREANLERAAPHYPAGRVGLPDDVASAVAFLASSDAGWITGVTLPVDGGILTANVGLRDALAAPPVSAER
;
A
#
# COMPACT_ATOMS: atom_id res chain seq x y z
N MET A 1 -5.08 15.89 -15.57
CA MET A 1 -4.14 16.76 -14.83
C MET A 1 -2.79 16.07 -14.82
N ARG A 2 -1.68 16.73 -15.13
CA ARG A 2 -0.33 16.09 -15.23
C ARG A 2 0.52 16.47 -14.01
N ARG A 3 0.15 15.96 -12.83
CA ARG A 3 0.83 16.31 -11.56
C ARG A 3 2.26 15.76 -11.42
N PHE A 4 2.59 14.72 -12.19
CA PHE A 4 3.85 13.97 -12.08
C PHE A 4 4.75 14.12 -13.31
N GLU A 5 4.60 15.19 -14.07
CA GLU A 5 5.44 15.41 -15.25
C GLU A 5 6.92 15.43 -14.85
N ASN A 6 7.72 14.58 -15.52
CA ASN A 6 9.15 14.38 -15.24
C ASN A 6 9.48 13.82 -13.84
N HIS A 7 8.52 13.23 -13.10
CA HIS A 7 8.83 12.53 -11.87
C HIS A 7 9.29 11.10 -12.16
N GLY A 8 10.40 10.67 -11.53
CA GLY A 8 10.81 9.28 -11.44
C GLY A 8 10.11 8.61 -10.25
N VAL A 9 9.42 7.50 -10.47
CA VAL A 9 8.62 6.79 -9.47
C VAL A 9 9.04 5.33 -9.39
N LEU A 10 9.26 4.82 -8.19
CA LEU A 10 9.49 3.39 -7.91
C LEU A 10 8.32 2.85 -7.10
N ILE A 11 7.72 1.73 -7.56
CA ILE A 11 6.60 1.06 -6.88
C ILE A 11 6.95 -0.40 -6.67
N THR A 12 6.92 -0.87 -5.42
CA THR A 12 7.20 -2.26 -5.07
C THR A 12 5.95 -3.13 -5.10
N GLY A 13 6.06 -4.41 -5.51
CA GLY A 13 4.93 -5.32 -5.63
C GLY A 13 3.87 -4.82 -6.61
N ALA A 14 4.29 -4.18 -7.71
CA ALA A 14 3.41 -3.48 -8.63
C ALA A 14 3.02 -4.32 -9.87
N GLY A 15 3.34 -5.60 -9.89
CA GLY A 15 2.98 -6.50 -11.00
C GLY A 15 1.48 -6.82 -11.07
N ARG A 16 0.67 -6.43 -10.08
CA ARG A 16 -0.78 -6.62 -10.05
C ARG A 16 -1.47 -5.75 -8.99
N GLY A 17 -2.81 -5.72 -9.02
CA GLY A 17 -3.68 -5.21 -7.95
C GLY A 17 -3.46 -3.73 -7.66
N ILE A 18 -3.31 -3.37 -6.37
CA ILE A 18 -3.15 -1.98 -5.94
C ILE A 18 -1.90 -1.34 -6.55
N GLY A 19 -0.77 -2.04 -6.52
CA GLY A 19 0.50 -1.52 -7.06
C GLY A 19 0.42 -1.22 -8.55
N GLU A 20 -0.19 -2.09 -9.34
CA GLU A 20 -0.41 -1.88 -10.77
C GLU A 20 -1.35 -0.69 -11.03
N ALA A 21 -2.45 -0.57 -10.28
CA ALA A 21 -3.37 0.56 -10.41
C ALA A 21 -2.68 1.89 -10.07
N VAL A 22 -1.84 1.91 -9.03
CA VAL A 22 -1.00 3.07 -8.68
C VAL A 22 -0.05 3.41 -9.82
N ALA A 23 0.63 2.40 -10.41
CA ALA A 23 1.54 2.60 -11.53
C ALA A 23 0.83 3.23 -12.74
N ARG A 24 -0.33 2.68 -13.12
CA ARG A 24 -1.17 3.24 -14.21
C ARG A 24 -1.61 4.67 -13.92
N ARG A 25 -2.05 4.92 -12.69
CA ARG A 25 -2.53 6.25 -12.30
C ARG A 25 -1.42 7.29 -12.36
N LEU A 26 -0.24 7.01 -11.79
CA LEU A 26 0.87 7.97 -11.78
C LEU A 26 1.43 8.18 -13.19
N ALA A 27 1.53 7.13 -14.01
CA ALA A 27 1.95 7.24 -15.42
C ALA A 27 0.96 8.08 -16.23
N ALA A 28 -0.35 7.87 -16.08
CA ALA A 28 -1.39 8.67 -16.73
C ALA A 28 -1.31 10.17 -16.37
N GLU A 29 -0.74 10.48 -15.21
CA GLU A 29 -0.50 11.84 -14.77
C GLU A 29 0.93 12.36 -15.08
N GLY A 30 1.70 11.63 -15.89
CA GLY A 30 2.98 12.06 -16.48
C GLY A 30 4.24 11.53 -15.81
N ALA A 31 4.13 10.60 -14.84
CA ALA A 31 5.29 9.98 -14.20
C ALA A 31 6.01 8.99 -15.13
N ARG A 32 7.32 8.88 -14.95
CA ARG A 32 8.13 7.75 -15.43
C ARG A 32 8.16 6.70 -14.32
N VAL A 33 7.55 5.54 -14.55
CA VAL A 33 7.28 4.56 -13.50
C VAL A 33 8.17 3.32 -13.65
N LEU A 34 8.85 2.93 -12.58
CA LEU A 34 9.47 1.63 -12.45
C LEU A 34 8.51 0.70 -11.67
N VAL A 35 7.96 -0.26 -12.40
CA VAL A 35 7.15 -1.35 -11.85
C VAL A 35 8.08 -2.44 -11.36
N THR A 36 8.06 -2.74 -10.05
CA THR A 36 8.86 -3.85 -9.52
C THR A 36 7.99 -4.90 -8.84
N ASP A 37 8.36 -6.15 -9.00
CA ASP A 37 7.74 -7.31 -8.35
C ASP A 37 8.82 -8.39 -8.17
N VAL A 38 8.64 -9.30 -7.20
CA VAL A 38 9.49 -10.48 -7.06
C VAL A 38 9.29 -11.45 -8.24
N ASP A 39 8.10 -11.41 -8.85
CA ASP A 39 7.76 -12.11 -10.09
C ASP A 39 8.03 -11.18 -11.29
N GLY A 40 9.13 -11.44 -12.00
CA GLY A 40 9.57 -10.65 -13.15
C GLY A 40 8.59 -10.64 -14.31
N GLU A 41 7.85 -11.75 -14.53
CA GLU A 41 6.85 -11.82 -15.61
C GLU A 41 5.65 -10.93 -15.30
N ARG A 42 5.23 -10.85 -14.02
CA ARG A 42 4.16 -9.93 -13.60
C ARG A 42 4.61 -8.49 -13.76
N ALA A 43 5.83 -8.16 -13.30
CA ALA A 43 6.37 -6.82 -13.45
C ALA A 43 6.41 -6.38 -14.93
N SER A 44 6.90 -7.26 -15.83
CA SER A 44 7.00 -6.99 -17.28
C SER A 44 5.61 -6.76 -17.89
N ARG A 45 4.67 -7.68 -17.66
CA ARG A 45 3.29 -7.54 -18.18
C ARG A 45 2.61 -6.26 -17.73
N ALA A 46 2.75 -5.90 -16.45
CA ALA A 46 2.18 -4.66 -15.93
C ALA A 46 2.83 -3.44 -16.60
N ALA A 47 4.16 -3.41 -16.72
CA ALA A 47 4.86 -2.31 -17.36
C ALA A 47 4.54 -2.17 -18.85
N GLU A 48 4.46 -3.27 -19.60
CA GLU A 48 4.10 -3.29 -21.04
C GLU A 48 2.73 -2.65 -21.32
N SER A 49 1.82 -2.68 -20.34
CA SER A 49 0.50 -2.10 -20.44
C SER A 49 0.42 -0.62 -20.00
N ILE A 50 1.58 -0.01 -19.68
CA ILE A 50 1.68 1.37 -19.18
C ILE A 50 2.73 2.12 -20.02
N ASP A 51 2.29 3.15 -20.72
CA ASP A 51 3.17 3.92 -21.60
C ASP A 51 4.38 4.50 -20.85
N GLY A 52 5.58 4.19 -21.35
CA GLY A 52 6.83 4.72 -20.79
C GLY A 52 7.26 4.11 -19.45
N ALA A 53 6.56 3.10 -18.95
CA ALA A 53 6.98 2.37 -17.77
C ALA A 53 8.16 1.44 -18.07
N ALA A 54 8.98 1.21 -17.05
CA ALA A 54 10.00 0.17 -17.04
C ALA A 54 9.65 -0.89 -15.99
N SER A 55 10.23 -2.09 -16.11
CA SER A 55 10.08 -3.15 -15.12
C SER A 55 11.42 -3.65 -14.61
N LEU A 56 11.45 -4.14 -13.38
CA LEU A 56 12.60 -4.82 -12.81
C LEU A 56 12.15 -5.83 -11.75
N VAL A 57 12.83 -6.96 -11.66
CA VAL A 57 12.68 -7.89 -10.54
C VAL A 57 13.22 -7.22 -9.28
N CYS A 58 12.42 -7.21 -8.21
CA CYS A 58 12.86 -6.70 -6.91
C CYS A 58 12.23 -7.52 -5.78
N ASP A 59 13.08 -8.18 -5.02
CA ASP A 59 12.73 -8.79 -3.75
C ASP A 59 12.99 -7.79 -2.62
N VAL A 60 11.95 -7.31 -1.96
CA VAL A 60 12.07 -6.38 -0.83
C VAL A 60 12.67 -7.04 0.42
N GLY A 61 12.69 -8.37 0.47
CA GLY A 61 13.41 -9.16 1.47
C GLY A 61 14.94 -9.10 1.31
N ASP A 62 15.43 -8.82 0.10
CA ASP A 62 16.86 -8.73 -0.19
C ASP A 62 17.32 -7.27 -0.33
N ARG A 63 18.27 -6.90 0.52
CA ARG A 63 18.86 -5.55 0.50
C ARG A 63 19.51 -5.21 -0.84
N VAL A 64 20.25 -6.14 -1.43
CA VAL A 64 20.99 -5.89 -2.68
C VAL A 64 20.02 -5.68 -3.83
N SER A 65 18.94 -6.47 -3.88
CA SER A 65 17.87 -6.31 -4.86
C SER A 65 17.19 -4.94 -4.76
N VAL A 66 16.90 -4.47 -3.54
CA VAL A 66 16.33 -3.14 -3.30
C VAL A 66 17.27 -2.01 -3.75
N GLU A 67 18.55 -2.08 -3.36
CA GLU A 67 19.55 -1.08 -3.74
C GLU A 67 19.73 -1.02 -5.26
N ALA A 68 19.71 -2.16 -5.95
CA ALA A 68 19.76 -2.25 -7.41
C ALA A 68 18.52 -1.61 -8.06
N ALA A 69 17.31 -1.84 -7.53
CA ALA A 69 16.09 -1.25 -8.06
C ALA A 69 16.08 0.29 -7.92
N VAL A 70 16.54 0.81 -6.79
CA VAL A 70 16.67 2.26 -6.58
C VAL A 70 17.70 2.86 -7.55
N ALA A 71 18.88 2.24 -7.69
CA ALA A 71 19.93 2.70 -8.60
C ALA A 71 19.43 2.70 -10.06
N TYR A 72 18.75 1.64 -10.48
CA TYR A 72 18.15 1.55 -11.82
C TYR A 72 17.13 2.66 -12.07
N ALA A 73 16.24 2.95 -11.11
CA ALA A 73 15.25 4.03 -11.25
C ALA A 73 15.94 5.39 -11.44
N VAL A 74 16.98 5.68 -10.66
CA VAL A 74 17.75 6.93 -10.74
C VAL A 74 18.47 7.03 -12.07
N GLU A 75 19.16 5.97 -12.52
CA GLU A 75 19.86 5.94 -13.80
C GLU A 75 18.90 6.11 -14.98
N ARG A 76 17.78 5.38 -14.95
CA ARG A 76 16.82 5.32 -16.07
C ARG A 76 16.01 6.61 -16.22
N PHE A 77 15.69 7.29 -15.10
CA PHE A 77 14.81 8.45 -15.09
C PHE A 77 15.54 9.77 -14.79
N GLY A 78 16.79 9.72 -14.37
CA GLY A 78 17.57 10.89 -13.98
C GLY A 78 17.26 11.43 -12.58
N SER A 79 16.18 10.97 -11.94
CA SER A 79 15.79 11.26 -10.55
C SER A 79 14.89 10.17 -9.98
N LEU A 80 14.84 10.09 -8.66
CA LEU A 80 13.79 9.37 -7.93
C LEU A 80 13.04 10.37 -7.06
N ASP A 81 11.78 10.60 -7.37
CA ASP A 81 10.93 11.61 -6.76
C ASP A 81 9.86 11.01 -5.85
N VAL A 82 9.40 9.80 -6.17
CA VAL A 82 8.36 9.10 -5.40
C VAL A 82 8.75 7.64 -5.19
N LEU A 83 8.64 7.18 -3.94
CA LEU A 83 8.66 5.77 -3.57
C LEU A 83 7.28 5.35 -3.09
N VAL A 84 6.73 4.27 -3.67
CA VAL A 84 5.51 3.62 -3.16
C VAL A 84 5.87 2.24 -2.63
N ASN A 85 5.81 2.08 -1.30
CA ASN A 85 5.97 0.79 -0.63
C ASN A 85 4.63 0.05 -0.64
N ASN A 86 4.46 -0.86 -1.60
CA ASN A 86 3.23 -1.63 -1.75
C ASN A 86 3.45 -3.14 -1.56
N ALA A 87 4.66 -3.66 -1.76
CA ALA A 87 4.97 -5.07 -1.54
C ALA A 87 4.66 -5.51 -0.09
N TYR A 88 4.09 -6.70 0.06
CA TYR A 88 3.73 -7.27 1.35
C TYR A 88 3.70 -8.81 1.31
N SER A 89 3.70 -9.42 2.49
CA SER A 89 3.30 -10.80 2.74
C SER A 89 2.13 -10.82 3.73
N CYS A 90 1.22 -11.76 3.55
CA CYS A 90 0.11 -12.01 4.45
C CYS A 90 -0.18 -13.50 4.43
N THR A 91 0.36 -14.20 5.41
CA THR A 91 0.16 -15.63 5.59
C THR A 91 -1.15 -15.85 6.36
N PRO A 92 -2.00 -16.84 5.98
CA PRO A 92 -3.17 -17.15 6.77
C PRO A 92 -2.79 -17.58 8.19
N ASP A 93 -3.53 -17.10 9.21
CA ASP A 93 -3.35 -17.51 10.60
C ASP A 93 -3.57 -19.01 10.77
N ALA A 94 -2.86 -19.63 11.72
CA ALA A 94 -3.15 -20.96 12.18
C ALA A 94 -4.53 -21.00 12.88
N PRO A 95 -5.20 -22.18 12.95
CA PRO A 95 -6.49 -22.31 13.64
C PRO A 95 -6.47 -21.91 15.13
N LEU A 96 -5.34 -22.11 15.79
CA LEU A 96 -5.08 -21.69 17.17
C LEU A 96 -3.83 -20.83 17.21
N PHE A 97 -3.82 -19.78 18.01
CA PHE A 97 -2.71 -18.83 18.10
C PHE A 97 -1.40 -19.49 18.55
N GLU A 98 -1.50 -20.47 19.48
CA GLU A 98 -0.34 -21.24 19.97
C GLU A 98 0.29 -22.15 18.91
N ASP A 99 -0.39 -22.40 17.80
CA ASP A 99 0.09 -23.21 16.67
C ASP A 99 0.68 -22.33 15.54
N GLU A 100 0.71 -20.99 15.71
CA GLU A 100 1.22 -20.08 14.69
C GLU A 100 2.74 -20.30 14.46
N PRO A 101 3.19 -20.65 13.23
CA PRO A 101 4.60 -20.89 12.98
C PRO A 101 5.44 -19.62 13.04
N ASP A 102 6.58 -19.68 13.73
CA ASP A 102 7.53 -18.54 13.85
C ASP A 102 8.02 -18.02 12.49
N ASP A 103 8.16 -18.88 11.48
CA ASP A 103 8.60 -18.51 10.15
C ASP A 103 7.54 -17.73 9.36
N HIS A 104 6.23 -18.01 9.57
CA HIS A 104 5.14 -17.20 9.02
C HIS A 104 5.17 -15.79 9.61
N TRP A 105 5.28 -15.70 10.92
CA TRP A 105 5.44 -14.43 11.64
C TRP A 105 6.65 -13.64 11.12
N ALA A 106 7.82 -14.27 11.09
CA ALA A 106 9.05 -13.64 10.65
C ALA A 106 8.97 -13.15 9.20
N ARG A 107 8.39 -13.95 8.30
CA ARG A 107 8.22 -13.63 6.88
C ARG A 107 7.32 -12.40 6.68
N ASP A 108 6.16 -12.38 7.34
CA ASP A 108 5.22 -11.27 7.16
C ASP A 108 5.79 -9.96 7.68
N LEU A 109 6.48 -9.98 8.83
CA LEU A 109 7.21 -8.82 9.33
C LEU A 109 8.36 -8.41 8.40
N ASP A 110 9.13 -9.36 7.89
CA ASP A 110 10.29 -9.06 7.05
C ASP A 110 9.87 -8.41 5.73
N LEU A 111 8.90 -8.98 5.02
CA LEU A 111 8.49 -8.47 3.72
C LEU A 111 7.63 -7.20 3.83
N THR A 112 6.73 -7.13 4.83
CA THR A 112 5.76 -6.04 4.92
C THR A 112 6.31 -4.81 5.62
N LEU A 113 7.07 -4.98 6.70
CA LEU A 113 7.65 -3.88 7.48
C LEU A 113 9.10 -3.62 7.15
N THR A 114 9.96 -4.65 7.28
CA THR A 114 11.40 -4.48 7.06
C THR A 114 11.72 -4.21 5.59
N GLY A 115 10.96 -4.79 4.65
CA GLY A 115 11.06 -4.50 3.22
C GLY A 115 10.80 -3.02 2.91
N ALA A 116 9.73 -2.45 3.47
CA ALA A 116 9.43 -1.03 3.33
C ALA A 116 10.53 -0.14 3.95
N PHE A 117 11.09 -0.54 5.10
CA PHE A 117 12.24 0.15 5.68
C PHE A 117 13.48 0.08 4.77
N ARG A 118 13.80 -1.09 4.18
CA ARG A 118 14.93 -1.24 3.25
C ARG A 118 14.77 -0.31 2.05
N CYS A 119 13.58 -0.29 1.44
CA CYS A 119 13.26 0.57 0.30
C CYS A 119 13.36 2.07 0.67
N ALA A 120 12.77 2.47 1.78
CA ALA A 120 12.82 3.85 2.25
C ALA A 120 14.27 4.31 2.53
N ARG A 121 15.08 3.45 3.19
CA ARG A 121 16.49 3.73 3.47
C ARG A 121 17.31 3.94 2.20
N ALA A 122 17.13 3.07 1.20
CA ALA A 122 17.85 3.16 -0.06
C ALA A 122 17.40 4.37 -0.89
N ALA A 123 16.10 4.66 -0.92
CA ALA A 123 15.53 5.74 -1.72
C ALA A 123 15.75 7.14 -1.13
N LEU A 124 15.81 7.28 0.20
CA LEU A 124 15.78 8.58 0.89
C LEU A 124 16.85 9.58 0.41
N PRO A 125 18.13 9.19 0.19
CA PRO A 125 19.13 10.14 -0.34
C PRO A 125 18.74 10.74 -1.70
N HIS A 126 18.16 9.92 -2.58
CA HIS A 126 17.74 10.33 -3.92
C HIS A 126 16.47 11.18 -3.88
N LEU A 127 15.52 10.85 -3.02
CA LEU A 127 14.31 11.64 -2.77
C LEU A 127 14.66 13.04 -2.24
N VAL A 128 15.65 13.14 -1.35
CA VAL A 128 16.18 14.43 -0.87
C VAL A 128 16.84 15.21 -2.01
N ALA A 129 17.68 14.55 -2.81
CA ALA A 129 18.38 15.20 -3.92
C ALA A 129 17.42 15.72 -4.99
N SER A 130 16.25 15.11 -5.17
CA SER A 130 15.23 15.54 -6.12
C SER A 130 14.56 16.88 -5.74
N GLY A 131 14.57 17.24 -4.45
CA GLY A 131 13.93 18.46 -3.92
C GLY A 131 12.40 18.43 -3.88
N ARG A 132 11.77 17.29 -4.25
CA ARG A 132 10.30 17.09 -4.29
C ARG A 132 9.89 15.69 -3.82
N GLY A 133 10.70 15.11 -2.95
CA GLY A 133 10.59 13.72 -2.51
C GLY A 133 9.28 13.40 -1.78
N ALA A 134 8.69 12.24 -2.11
CA ALA A 134 7.56 11.68 -1.37
C ALA A 134 7.70 10.16 -1.21
N ILE A 135 7.37 9.66 -0.02
CA ILE A 135 7.19 8.23 0.26
C ILE A 135 5.73 8.01 0.63
N VAL A 136 5.06 7.08 -0.06
CA VAL A 136 3.71 6.64 0.29
C VAL A 136 3.73 5.14 0.51
N SER A 137 3.39 4.70 1.72
CA SER A 137 3.31 3.27 2.05
C SER A 137 1.85 2.78 2.01
N ILE A 138 1.64 1.56 1.52
CA ILE A 138 0.34 0.91 1.56
C ILE A 138 0.23 0.15 2.87
N GLY A 139 -0.50 0.74 3.81
CA GLY A 139 -0.90 0.16 5.08
C GLY A 139 -2.05 -0.81 4.96
N SER A 140 -2.88 -0.85 5.98
CA SER A 140 -4.16 -1.58 6.02
C SER A 140 -4.96 -1.13 7.24
N VAL A 141 -6.28 -1.26 7.19
CA VAL A 141 -7.14 -1.17 8.38
C VAL A 141 -6.75 -2.19 9.46
N ASN A 142 -6.11 -3.30 9.08
CA ASN A 142 -5.56 -4.30 10.02
C ASN A 142 -4.49 -3.72 10.97
N GLY A 143 -3.84 -2.64 10.59
CA GLY A 143 -2.90 -1.95 11.47
C GLY A 143 -3.56 -1.07 12.53
N GLU A 144 -4.87 -0.85 12.43
CA GLU A 144 -5.66 0.05 13.28
C GLU A 144 -6.68 -0.70 14.14
N GLN A 145 -7.21 -1.83 13.63
CA GLN A 145 -8.25 -2.62 14.27
C GLN A 145 -8.08 -4.10 13.94
N ASP A 146 -8.66 -4.98 14.75
CA ASP A 146 -8.65 -6.42 14.54
C ASP A 146 -9.53 -6.83 13.34
N PHE A 147 -8.85 -7.38 12.33
CA PHE A 147 -9.42 -8.08 11.18
C PHE A 147 -8.70 -9.41 10.92
N GLY A 148 -8.08 -10.01 11.96
CA GLY A 148 -7.26 -11.21 11.86
C GLY A 148 -5.87 -10.97 11.26
N ASN A 149 -5.21 -12.05 10.86
CA ASN A 149 -3.85 -12.06 10.27
C ASN A 149 -2.83 -11.40 11.20
N HIS A 150 -2.51 -12.07 12.30
CA HIS A 150 -1.73 -11.54 13.43
C HIS A 150 -0.40 -10.89 13.01
N ALA A 151 0.44 -11.62 12.27
CA ALA A 151 1.74 -11.12 11.83
C ALA A 151 1.62 -9.94 10.87
N TYR A 152 0.72 -10.06 9.90
CA TYR A 152 0.44 -8.98 8.95
C TYR A 152 -0.10 -7.73 9.63
N SER A 153 -1.04 -7.87 10.57
CA SER A 153 -1.61 -6.77 11.35
C SER A 153 -0.55 -6.06 12.16
N ALA A 154 0.32 -6.80 12.86
CA ALA A 154 1.48 -6.26 13.57
C ALA A 154 2.43 -5.51 12.64
N ALA A 155 2.74 -6.07 11.46
CA ALA A 155 3.59 -5.43 10.46
C ALA A 155 2.97 -4.11 9.93
N LYS A 156 1.67 -4.07 9.69
CA LYS A 156 0.96 -2.86 9.22
C LYS A 156 0.86 -1.78 10.30
N ALA A 157 0.67 -2.15 11.56
CA ALA A 157 0.77 -1.23 12.69
C ALA A 157 2.19 -0.66 12.84
N GLY A 158 3.21 -1.53 12.72
CA GLY A 158 4.62 -1.13 12.67
C GLY A 158 4.93 -0.17 11.53
N LEU A 159 4.35 -0.39 10.34
CA LEU A 159 4.52 0.48 9.18
C LEU A 159 3.92 1.88 9.41
N ALA A 160 2.77 1.98 10.09
CA ALA A 160 2.20 3.26 10.49
C ALA A 160 3.11 4.00 11.51
N SER A 161 3.72 3.27 12.43
CA SER A 161 4.71 3.85 13.35
C SER A 161 5.97 4.32 12.61
N LEU A 162 6.52 3.51 11.69
CA LEU A 162 7.66 3.89 10.85
C LEU A 162 7.35 5.13 10.02
N THR A 163 6.15 5.25 9.46
CA THR A 163 5.70 6.43 8.70
C THR A 163 5.82 7.69 9.55
N ARG A 164 5.32 7.68 10.79
CA ARG A 164 5.40 8.83 11.70
C ARG A 164 6.85 9.21 12.06
N THR A 165 7.65 8.24 12.44
CA THR A 165 9.05 8.50 12.87
C THR A 165 9.93 8.93 11.69
N LEU A 166 9.76 8.31 10.53
CA LEU A 166 10.50 8.67 9.32
C LEU A 166 10.08 10.05 8.79
N SER A 167 8.79 10.42 8.90
CA SER A 167 8.32 11.74 8.47
C SER A 167 9.03 12.86 9.25
N GLY A 168 9.17 12.73 10.58
CA GLY A 168 9.89 13.69 11.41
C GLY A 168 11.37 13.82 11.04
N HIS A 169 12.00 12.72 10.60
CA HIS A 169 13.39 12.71 10.15
C HIS A 169 13.56 13.27 8.72
N ALA A 170 12.61 13.01 7.84
CA ALA A 170 12.71 13.33 6.41
C ALA A 170 12.18 14.72 6.06
N ALA A 171 11.18 15.24 6.78
CA ALA A 171 10.56 16.53 6.50
C ALA A 171 11.54 17.73 6.53
N PRO A 172 12.50 17.85 7.48
CA PRO A 172 13.50 18.90 7.44
C PRO A 172 14.40 18.85 6.19
N ARG A 173 14.42 17.72 5.49
CA ARG A 173 15.17 17.47 4.26
C ARG A 173 14.30 17.56 3.00
N GLY A 174 13.06 18.07 3.13
CA GLY A 174 12.13 18.28 2.02
C GLY A 174 11.42 17.03 1.51
N VAL A 175 11.41 15.91 2.26
CA VAL A 175 10.72 14.66 1.87
C VAL A 175 9.50 14.42 2.76
N ARG A 176 8.35 14.21 2.14
CA ARG A 176 7.10 13.85 2.83
C ARG A 176 6.96 12.34 2.91
N VAL A 177 6.42 11.83 4.02
CA VAL A 177 6.24 10.40 4.26
C VAL A 177 4.84 10.17 4.81
N ASN A 178 4.00 9.43 4.08
CA ASN A 178 2.62 9.18 4.44
C ASN A 178 2.25 7.71 4.20
N LEU A 179 1.11 7.31 4.75
CA LEU A 179 0.56 5.97 4.61
C LEU A 179 -0.90 6.05 4.20
N VAL A 180 -1.30 5.19 3.28
CA VAL A 180 -2.71 4.92 2.94
C VAL A 180 -3.10 3.61 3.60
N ALA A 181 -4.22 3.56 4.32
CA ALA A 181 -4.74 2.36 4.98
C ALA A 181 -6.02 1.88 4.28
N PRO A 182 -5.90 0.97 3.28
CA PRO A 182 -7.07 0.42 2.60
C PRO A 182 -7.87 -0.52 3.51
N GLY A 183 -9.21 -0.55 3.29
CA GLY A 183 -10.06 -1.67 3.69
C GLY A 183 -9.91 -2.87 2.76
N THR A 184 -10.96 -3.71 2.65
CA THR A 184 -10.97 -4.80 1.67
C THR A 184 -11.04 -4.24 0.25
N ILE A 185 -10.03 -4.59 -0.56
CA ILE A 185 -9.94 -4.15 -1.97
C ILE A 185 -10.13 -5.34 -2.89
N HIS A 186 -11.03 -5.22 -3.87
CA HIS A 186 -11.27 -6.23 -4.89
C HIS A 186 -10.09 -6.29 -5.84
N THR A 187 -9.21 -7.24 -5.63
CA THR A 187 -8.02 -7.53 -6.44
C THR A 187 -8.07 -8.98 -6.93
N GLU A 188 -7.13 -9.37 -7.79
CA GLU A 188 -7.01 -10.76 -8.26
C GLU A 188 -6.82 -11.80 -7.15
N THR A 189 -6.40 -11.40 -5.95
CA THR A 189 -6.26 -12.30 -4.80
C THR A 189 -7.60 -12.89 -4.34
N TRP A 190 -8.71 -12.29 -4.74
CA TRP A 190 -10.07 -12.76 -4.46
C TRP A 190 -10.64 -13.68 -5.54
N ARG A 191 -9.88 -13.98 -6.62
CA ARG A 191 -10.34 -14.89 -7.67
C ARG A 191 -10.81 -16.22 -7.09
N GLY A 192 -12.05 -16.60 -7.42
CA GLY A 192 -12.74 -17.77 -6.88
C GLY A 192 -13.32 -17.59 -5.48
N ARG A 193 -13.24 -16.38 -4.90
CA ARG A 193 -13.81 -16.03 -3.59
C ARG A 193 -14.65 -14.75 -3.65
N GLU A 194 -15.18 -14.42 -4.82
CA GLU A 194 -15.93 -13.18 -5.07
C GLU A 194 -17.17 -13.06 -4.17
N ALA A 195 -17.82 -14.20 -3.87
CA ALA A 195 -18.94 -14.25 -2.93
C ALA A 195 -18.59 -13.74 -1.51
N ASN A 196 -17.30 -13.78 -1.12
CA ASN A 196 -16.88 -13.19 0.15
C ASN A 196 -16.92 -11.68 0.12
N LEU A 197 -16.59 -11.07 -1.04
CA LEU A 197 -16.65 -9.63 -1.23
C LEU A 197 -18.11 -9.13 -1.21
N GLU A 198 -19.01 -9.88 -1.84
CA GLU A 198 -20.45 -9.57 -1.81
C GLU A 198 -21.01 -9.60 -0.38
N ARG A 199 -20.60 -10.59 0.43
CA ARG A 199 -20.99 -10.68 1.86
C ARG A 199 -20.36 -9.58 2.70
N ALA A 200 -19.14 -9.14 2.37
CA ALA A 200 -18.44 -8.07 3.08
C ALA A 200 -19.03 -6.68 2.77
N ALA A 201 -19.52 -6.45 1.56
CA ALA A 201 -19.97 -5.14 1.10
C ALA A 201 -20.97 -4.42 2.02
N PRO A 202 -22.01 -5.09 2.59
CA PRO A 202 -22.96 -4.45 3.50
C PRO A 202 -22.36 -3.96 4.82
N HIS A 203 -21.18 -4.45 5.21
CA HIS A 203 -20.50 -4.01 6.44
C HIS A 203 -19.74 -2.70 6.27
N TYR A 204 -19.54 -2.25 5.03
CA TYR A 204 -18.93 -0.97 4.72
C TYR A 204 -19.99 0.13 4.68
N PRO A 205 -19.83 1.26 5.41
CA PRO A 205 -20.73 2.42 5.27
C PRO A 205 -20.93 2.89 3.82
N ALA A 206 -19.89 2.76 2.98
CA ALA A 206 -19.97 3.09 1.56
C ALA A 206 -20.76 2.07 0.71
N GLY A 207 -21.27 0.97 1.29
CA GLY A 207 -22.09 -0.05 0.64
C GLY A 207 -21.35 -0.95 -0.36
N ARG A 208 -20.03 -0.88 -0.41
CA ARG A 208 -19.20 -1.70 -1.29
C ARG A 208 -17.80 -1.91 -0.71
N VAL A 209 -17.12 -2.94 -1.17
CA VAL A 209 -15.67 -3.07 -1.00
C VAL A 209 -14.95 -2.08 -1.93
N GLY A 210 -13.71 -1.76 -1.62
CA GLY A 210 -12.89 -0.84 -2.42
C GLY A 210 -12.39 -1.48 -3.72
N LEU A 211 -12.00 -0.62 -4.65
CA LEU A 211 -11.30 -0.98 -5.89
C LEU A 211 -9.85 -0.49 -5.82
N PRO A 212 -8.91 -1.10 -6.58
CA PRO A 212 -7.53 -0.61 -6.66
C PRO A 212 -7.42 0.89 -7.00
N ASP A 213 -8.33 1.42 -7.82
CA ASP A 213 -8.36 2.83 -8.21
C ASP A 213 -8.75 3.77 -7.06
N ASP A 214 -9.53 3.32 -6.07
CA ASP A 214 -9.82 4.11 -4.87
C ASP A 214 -8.51 4.39 -4.12
N VAL A 215 -7.66 3.35 -3.98
CA VAL A 215 -6.36 3.46 -3.32
C VAL A 215 -5.36 4.26 -4.17
N ALA A 216 -5.31 4.00 -5.47
CA ALA A 216 -4.42 4.71 -6.40
C ALA A 216 -4.67 6.22 -6.41
N SER A 217 -5.93 6.64 -6.27
CA SER A 217 -6.31 8.04 -6.18
C SER A 217 -5.75 8.72 -4.93
N ALA A 218 -5.82 8.06 -3.77
CA ALA A 218 -5.27 8.56 -2.51
C ALA A 218 -3.74 8.62 -2.55
N VAL A 219 -3.09 7.58 -3.12
CA VAL A 219 -1.63 7.56 -3.32
C VAL A 219 -1.19 8.71 -4.22
N ALA A 220 -1.87 8.92 -5.35
CA ALA A 220 -1.56 10.02 -6.26
C ALA A 220 -1.72 11.39 -5.59
N PHE A 221 -2.74 11.58 -4.75
CA PHE A 221 -2.89 12.80 -3.96
C PHE A 221 -1.71 12.98 -2.99
N LEU A 222 -1.42 12.00 -2.14
CA LEU A 222 -0.36 12.09 -1.13
C LEU A 222 1.05 12.21 -1.74
N ALA A 223 1.29 11.62 -2.91
CA ALA A 223 2.56 11.74 -3.61
C ALA A 223 2.75 13.10 -4.29
N SER A 224 1.66 13.81 -4.64
CA SER A 224 1.70 15.05 -5.40
C SER A 224 1.98 16.29 -4.54
N SER A 225 2.22 17.43 -5.21
CA SER A 225 2.33 18.76 -4.58
C SER A 225 1.05 19.22 -3.90
N ASP A 226 -0.13 18.66 -4.27
CA ASP A 226 -1.40 18.97 -3.62
C ASP A 226 -1.40 18.61 -2.13
N ALA A 227 -0.56 17.63 -1.74
CA ALA A 227 -0.32 17.23 -0.35
C ALA A 227 0.94 17.89 0.26
N GLY A 228 1.36 19.04 -0.25
CA GLY A 228 2.64 19.70 0.13
C GLY A 228 2.79 20.00 1.62
N TRP A 229 1.70 20.11 2.38
CA TRP A 229 1.69 20.34 3.84
C TRP A 229 1.22 19.13 4.64
N ILE A 230 1.23 17.91 4.03
CA ILE A 230 0.79 16.66 4.65
C ILE A 230 1.97 15.70 4.75
N THR A 231 2.37 15.37 5.98
CA THR A 231 3.40 14.36 6.26
C THR A 231 3.13 13.68 7.61
N GLY A 232 3.49 12.40 7.73
CA GLY A 232 3.31 11.59 8.95
C GLY A 232 1.90 11.08 9.17
N VAL A 233 0.99 11.22 8.19
CA VAL A 233 -0.40 10.78 8.35
C VAL A 233 -0.60 9.34 7.92
N THR A 234 -1.56 8.68 8.57
CA THR A 234 -2.26 7.49 8.05
C THR A 234 -3.60 7.96 7.51
N LEU A 235 -3.84 7.77 6.21
CA LEU A 235 -5.09 8.11 5.54
C LEU A 235 -5.91 6.84 5.30
N PRO A 236 -7.01 6.61 6.02
CA PRO A 236 -7.92 5.50 5.72
C PRO A 236 -8.56 5.66 4.34
N VAL A 237 -8.55 4.58 3.54
CA VAL A 237 -9.27 4.45 2.27
C VAL A 237 -10.08 3.16 2.37
N ASP A 238 -11.09 3.18 3.21
CA ASP A 238 -11.66 2.01 3.83
C ASP A 238 -13.21 1.96 3.74
N GLY A 239 -13.81 2.85 2.98
CA GLY A 239 -15.28 2.92 2.88
C GLY A 239 -15.98 3.19 4.21
N GLY A 240 -15.25 3.65 5.24
CA GLY A 240 -15.75 4.00 6.57
C GLY A 240 -15.79 2.85 7.57
N ILE A 241 -15.16 1.69 7.29
CA ILE A 241 -15.23 0.50 8.18
C ILE A 241 -14.61 0.78 9.56
N LEU A 242 -13.59 1.63 9.64
CA LEU A 242 -12.97 2.02 10.92
C LEU A 242 -13.83 3.02 11.72
N THR A 243 -14.77 3.72 11.09
CA THR A 243 -15.54 4.78 11.73
C THR A 243 -16.93 4.36 12.17
N ALA A 244 -17.49 3.29 11.60
CA ALA A 244 -18.84 2.86 11.89
C ALA A 244 -18.98 1.33 11.91
N ASN A 245 -19.53 0.81 13.00
CA ASN A 245 -19.98 -0.58 13.07
C ASN A 245 -21.41 -0.68 12.54
N VAL A 246 -21.54 -0.86 11.21
CA VAL A 246 -22.85 -0.92 10.53
C VAL A 246 -23.71 -2.05 11.08
N GLY A 247 -23.13 -3.25 11.25
CA GLY A 247 -23.87 -4.42 11.74
C GLY A 247 -24.44 -4.22 13.14
N LEU A 248 -23.66 -3.64 14.08
CA LEU A 248 -24.16 -3.32 15.42
C LEU A 248 -25.25 -2.25 15.38
N ARG A 249 -25.05 -1.18 14.61
CA ARG A 249 -26.03 -0.10 14.46
C ARG A 249 -27.36 -0.63 13.92
N ASP A 250 -27.31 -1.48 12.89
CA ASP A 250 -28.51 -2.03 12.26
C ASP A 250 -29.22 -3.02 13.20
N ALA A 251 -28.47 -3.83 13.94
CA ALA A 251 -29.03 -4.74 14.97
C ALA A 251 -29.74 -3.97 16.10
N LEU A 252 -29.23 -2.82 16.51
CA LEU A 252 -29.86 -1.98 17.53
C LEU A 252 -31.07 -1.19 17.00
N ALA A 253 -31.13 -0.91 15.70
CA ALA A 253 -32.23 -0.22 15.06
C ALA A 253 -33.40 -1.16 14.69
N ALA A 254 -33.19 -2.49 14.69
CA ALA A 254 -34.25 -3.47 14.37
C ALA A 254 -35.39 -3.39 15.41
N PRO A 255 -36.67 -3.45 15.01
CA PRO A 255 -37.77 -3.52 15.94
C PRO A 255 -37.65 -4.78 16.80
N PRO A 256 -38.10 -4.75 18.08
CA PRO A 256 -38.04 -5.92 18.94
C PRO A 256 -38.81 -7.07 18.29
N VAL A 257 -38.15 -8.24 18.25
CA VAL A 257 -38.79 -9.46 17.75
C VAL A 257 -40.09 -9.65 18.52
N SER A 258 -41.25 -9.64 17.84
CA SER A 258 -42.51 -9.94 18.48
C SER A 258 -42.42 -11.34 19.08
N ALA A 259 -42.48 -11.41 20.40
CA ALA A 259 -42.61 -12.68 21.09
C ALA A 259 -43.93 -13.32 20.59
N GLU A 260 -43.80 -14.31 19.71
CA GLU A 260 -44.93 -15.15 19.39
C GLU A 260 -45.41 -15.82 20.69
N ARG A 261 -46.68 -15.51 21.07
CA ARG A 261 -47.37 -16.13 22.22
C ARG A 261 -47.89 -17.50 21.82
#